data_e76c9bb3e0b02abdc9e599a3e8fa6516
#
_entry.id   e76c9bb3e0b02abdc9e599a3e8fa6516
#
_cell.length_a   1.000
_cell.length_b   1.000
_cell.length_c   1.000
_cell.angle_alpha   90.00
_cell.angle_beta   90.00
_cell.angle_gamma   90.00
#
_symmetry.space_group_name_H-M   'P 1'
#
loop_
_entity.id
_entity.type
_entity.pdbx_description
1 polymer ?
#
loop_
_entity_poly.entity_id
_entity_poly.type
_entity_poly.pdbx_seq_one_letter_code
_entity_poly.pdbx_strand_id
1 'polypeptide(L)'
;LNGAYILGKLPTEGFQQDNGSLIHPTGGNEEELDNYIVQSGVDNPFYFPAEGYVRVGQGEIIGMAGLTTALSQDAYKVATTIVFTTQGIWALQISSDGQYSSVPPPFSREVCSNPESITMIDNGVFFVSERGLMLITDNGINCISEQLKGKFNDTDIDFLTYIKDAKIAYDYKNNSIWIINRSKLRE
;
A
#
# COMPACT_ATOMS: atom_id res chain seq x y z
N LEU A 1 1.88 -0.44 20.38
CA LEU A 1 1.78 -0.08 18.96
C LEU A 1 2.38 -1.21 18.14
N ASN A 2 1.59 -1.81 17.24
CA ASN A 2 2.06 -2.82 16.31
C ASN A 2 2.46 -2.13 15.01
N GLY A 3 3.62 -2.48 14.47
CA GLY A 3 4.06 -2.06 13.15
C GLY A 3 3.86 -3.20 12.14
N ALA A 4 3.42 -2.87 10.94
CA ALA A 4 3.43 -3.79 9.81
C ALA A 4 4.53 -3.38 8.84
N TYR A 5 5.28 -4.35 8.36
CA TYR A 5 6.39 -4.13 7.43
C TYR A 5 6.21 -4.97 6.18
N ILE A 6 6.63 -4.42 5.06
CA ILE A 6 6.76 -5.14 3.80
C ILE A 6 8.18 -5.68 3.75
N LEU A 7 8.32 -6.99 3.60
CA LEU A 7 9.61 -7.63 3.41
C LEU A 7 9.69 -8.18 1.98
N GLY A 8 10.58 -7.61 1.18
CA GLY A 8 11.00 -8.25 -0.06
C GLY A 8 12.00 -9.37 0.18
N LYS A 9 12.84 -9.24 1.22
CA LYS A 9 13.83 -10.24 1.64
C LYS A 9 13.84 -10.37 3.15
N LEU A 10 14.09 -11.58 3.64
CA LEU A 10 14.40 -11.79 5.05
C LEU A 10 15.67 -11.02 5.43
N PRO A 11 15.67 -10.27 6.57
CA PRO A 11 16.85 -9.58 7.01
C PRO A 11 17.97 -10.58 7.26
N THR A 12 19.13 -10.36 6.65
CA THR A 12 20.32 -11.20 6.85
C THR A 12 20.93 -11.02 8.24
N GLU A 13 20.48 -10.01 8.99
CA GLU A 13 21.06 -9.64 10.30
C GLU A 13 20.47 -10.41 11.50
N GLY A 14 19.49 -11.30 11.26
CA GLY A 14 18.94 -12.16 12.30
C GLY A 14 17.64 -11.63 12.93
N PHE A 15 17.02 -12.49 13.73
CA PHE A 15 15.76 -12.22 14.43
C PHE A 15 15.98 -12.27 15.94
N GLN A 16 15.30 -11.40 16.67
CA GLN A 16 15.30 -11.44 18.12
C GLN A 16 14.27 -12.47 18.60
N GLN A 17 14.70 -13.42 19.42
CA GLN A 17 13.80 -14.35 20.10
C GLN A 17 13.14 -13.71 21.33
N ASP A 18 12.08 -14.37 21.85
CA ASP A 18 11.37 -13.98 23.08
C ASP A 18 12.28 -13.79 24.30
N ASN A 19 13.39 -14.49 24.36
CA ASN A 19 14.39 -14.39 25.43
C ASN A 19 15.42 -13.27 25.21
N GLY A 20 15.26 -12.46 24.18
CA GLY A 20 16.18 -11.37 23.83
C GLY A 20 17.45 -11.81 23.09
N SER A 21 17.64 -13.10 22.80
CA SER A 21 18.77 -13.57 22.00
C SER A 21 18.53 -13.31 20.51
N LEU A 22 19.62 -12.95 19.81
CA LEU A 22 19.59 -12.81 18.35
C LEU A 22 19.85 -14.17 17.69
N ILE A 23 18.94 -14.59 16.82
CA ILE A 23 19.19 -15.71 15.93
C ILE A 23 19.69 -15.13 14.61
N HIS A 24 20.90 -15.48 14.25
CA HIS A 24 21.39 -15.26 12.90
C HIS A 24 21.04 -16.49 12.05
N PRO A 25 20.40 -16.31 10.90
CA PRO A 25 20.19 -17.42 9.99
C PRO A 25 21.55 -17.99 9.56
N THR A 26 21.89 -19.16 10.06
CA THR A 26 23.13 -19.86 9.69
C THR A 26 22.85 -20.75 8.49
N GLY A 27 23.32 -20.36 7.31
CA GLY A 27 23.47 -21.26 6.16
C GLY A 27 22.18 -21.73 5.48
N GLY A 28 21.08 -21.01 5.63
CA GLY A 28 19.87 -21.22 4.85
C GLY A 28 19.93 -20.47 3.49
N ASN A 29 19.25 -21.00 2.49
CA ASN A 29 18.97 -20.24 1.28
C ASN A 29 18.12 -19.03 1.68
N GLU A 30 18.45 -17.85 1.18
CA GLU A 30 17.59 -16.68 1.30
C GLU A 30 16.25 -17.02 0.64
N GLU A 31 15.15 -16.93 1.41
CA GLU A 31 13.81 -17.07 0.87
C GLU A 31 13.25 -15.67 0.60
N GLU A 32 12.89 -15.42 -0.64
CA GLU A 32 12.21 -14.18 -1.01
C GLU A 32 10.74 -14.26 -0.60
N LEU A 33 10.29 -13.33 0.25
CA LEU A 33 8.92 -13.25 0.75
C LEU A 33 8.19 -12.07 0.10
N ASP A 34 8.13 -12.07 -1.23
CA ASP A 34 7.64 -10.94 -2.04
C ASP A 34 6.19 -10.57 -1.74
N ASN A 35 5.38 -11.51 -1.25
CA ASN A 35 3.96 -11.33 -0.98
C ASN A 35 3.60 -11.50 0.51
N TYR A 36 4.55 -11.29 1.41
CA TYR A 36 4.30 -11.34 2.83
C TYR A 36 4.37 -9.96 3.48
N ILE A 37 3.48 -9.74 4.42
CA ILE A 37 3.57 -8.66 5.40
C ILE A 37 3.96 -9.30 6.72
N VAL A 38 4.87 -8.65 7.44
CA VAL A 38 5.32 -9.11 8.74
C VAL A 38 4.93 -8.10 9.79
N GLN A 39 4.25 -8.57 10.80
CA GLN A 39 3.83 -7.78 11.96
C GLN A 39 4.81 -7.96 13.11
N SER A 40 5.29 -6.86 13.66
CA SER A 40 6.09 -6.90 14.89
C SER A 40 5.24 -7.24 16.11
N GLY A 41 5.86 -7.76 17.15
CA GLY A 41 5.24 -7.95 18.46
C GLY A 41 4.75 -6.63 19.05
N VAL A 42 3.86 -6.74 20.04
CA VAL A 42 3.34 -5.59 20.79
C VAL A 42 4.50 -4.94 21.56
N ASP A 43 4.61 -3.63 21.46
CA ASP A 43 5.63 -2.81 22.11
C ASP A 43 7.09 -3.18 21.80
N ASN A 44 7.32 -4.08 20.84
CA ASN A 44 8.65 -4.44 20.37
C ASN A 44 8.74 -4.43 18.85
N PRO A 45 9.18 -3.31 18.22
CA PRO A 45 9.25 -3.19 16.77
C PRO A 45 10.37 -4.00 16.12
N PHE A 46 11.23 -4.63 16.90
CA PHE A 46 12.35 -5.46 16.44
C PHE A 46 12.10 -6.96 16.58
N TYR A 47 10.98 -7.35 17.19
CA TYR A 47 10.60 -8.74 17.36
C TYR A 47 9.50 -9.10 16.36
N PHE A 48 9.72 -10.13 15.56
CA PHE A 48 8.80 -10.62 14.53
C PHE A 48 8.43 -12.09 14.82
N PRO A 49 7.32 -12.33 15.52
CA PRO A 49 6.86 -13.68 15.83
C PRO A 49 6.42 -14.42 14.55
N ALA A 50 6.49 -15.74 14.57
CA ALA A 50 6.11 -16.57 13.42
C ALA A 50 4.64 -16.36 13.01
N GLU A 51 3.76 -16.10 13.96
CA GLU A 51 2.35 -15.79 13.75
C GLU A 51 2.12 -14.43 13.07
N GLY A 52 3.12 -13.56 13.12
CA GLY A 52 3.08 -12.22 12.51
C GLY A 52 3.26 -12.22 10.99
N TYR A 53 3.56 -13.37 10.38
CA TYR A 53 3.75 -13.48 8.94
C TYR A 53 2.40 -13.71 8.25
N VAL A 54 1.98 -12.76 7.43
CA VAL A 54 0.71 -12.84 6.70
C VAL A 54 0.97 -12.80 5.21
N ARG A 55 0.60 -13.87 4.54
CA ARG A 55 0.66 -13.92 3.08
C ARG A 55 -0.48 -13.12 2.49
N VAL A 56 -0.17 -12.21 1.56
CA VAL A 56 -1.14 -11.35 0.89
C VAL A 56 -1.23 -11.73 -0.58
N GLY A 57 -2.30 -12.41 -0.93
CA GLY A 57 -2.63 -12.70 -2.32
C GLY A 57 -1.52 -13.36 -3.12
N GLN A 58 -1.28 -12.85 -4.29
CA GLN A 58 -0.27 -13.30 -5.25
C GLN A 58 0.49 -12.09 -5.82
N GLY A 59 1.70 -12.33 -6.30
CA GLY A 59 2.56 -11.29 -6.86
C GLY A 59 3.31 -10.52 -5.78
N GLU A 60 4.24 -9.70 -6.19
CA GLU A 60 5.08 -8.87 -5.35
C GLU A 60 4.28 -7.71 -4.75
N ILE A 61 4.49 -7.41 -3.46
CA ILE A 61 3.90 -6.24 -2.81
C ILE A 61 4.70 -5.00 -3.23
N ILE A 62 4.00 -4.03 -3.79
CA ILE A 62 4.58 -2.76 -4.27
C ILE A 62 4.28 -1.58 -3.37
N GLY A 63 3.30 -1.70 -2.48
CA GLY A 63 2.97 -0.67 -1.52
C GLY A 63 1.77 -1.02 -0.66
N MET A 64 1.56 -0.22 0.39
CA MET A 64 0.37 -0.35 1.23
C MET A 64 -0.09 1.00 1.75
N ALA A 65 -1.37 1.12 2.04
CA ALA A 65 -1.98 2.32 2.56
C ALA A 65 -3.14 1.99 3.49
N GLY A 66 -3.33 2.78 4.54
CA GLY A 66 -4.50 2.68 5.40
C GLY A 66 -5.72 3.34 4.76
N LEU A 67 -6.85 2.67 4.76
CA LEU A 67 -8.12 3.27 4.41
C LEU A 67 -8.75 3.84 5.69
N THR A 68 -8.55 5.14 5.91
CA THR A 68 -9.16 5.83 7.03
C THR A 68 -10.60 6.17 6.69
N THR A 69 -11.55 5.48 7.32
CA THR A 69 -12.93 5.93 7.32
C THR A 69 -13.13 6.93 8.45
N ALA A 70 -13.87 8.00 8.18
CA ALA A 70 -14.26 8.95 9.22
C ALA A 70 -14.89 8.17 10.39
N LEU A 71 -14.37 8.39 11.60
CA LEU A 71 -14.90 7.80 12.81
C LEU A 71 -16.36 8.26 12.96
N SER A 72 -17.31 7.36 12.76
CA SER A 72 -18.65 7.59 13.25
C SER A 72 -18.58 7.58 14.77
N GLN A 73 -19.34 8.46 15.44
CA GLN A 73 -19.26 8.70 16.88
C GLN A 73 -19.41 7.45 17.77
N ASP A 74 -19.84 6.31 17.23
CA ASP A 74 -20.20 5.11 18.00
C ASP A 74 -19.46 3.83 17.58
N ALA A 75 -18.53 3.87 16.63
CA ALA A 75 -17.80 2.65 16.24
C ALA A 75 -16.33 2.97 15.98
N TYR A 76 -15.47 2.38 16.77
CA TYR A 76 -14.05 2.21 16.38
C TYR A 76 -14.02 1.26 15.18
N LYS A 77 -14.20 1.79 13.98
CA LYS A 77 -13.93 1.03 12.76
C LYS A 77 -12.46 0.71 12.71
N VAL A 78 -12.15 -0.57 12.68
CA VAL A 78 -10.81 -1.05 12.41
C VAL A 78 -10.44 -0.57 11.00
N ALA A 79 -9.41 0.25 10.90
CA ALA A 79 -8.94 0.76 9.61
C ALA A 79 -8.51 -0.42 8.75
N THR A 80 -9.12 -0.55 7.57
CA THR A 80 -8.72 -1.55 6.58
C THR A 80 -7.39 -1.12 5.96
N THR A 81 -6.41 -2.00 5.95
CA THR A 81 -5.16 -1.75 5.23
C THR A 81 -5.29 -2.30 3.82
N ILE A 82 -5.05 -1.44 2.84
CA ILE A 82 -5.02 -1.80 1.42
C ILE A 82 -3.58 -2.13 1.04
N VAL A 83 -3.39 -3.27 0.41
CA VAL A 83 -2.09 -3.74 -0.08
C VAL A 83 -2.13 -3.83 -1.60
N PHE A 84 -1.20 -3.16 -2.22
CA PHE A 84 -1.02 -3.15 -3.67
C PHE A 84 0.02 -4.19 -4.04
N THR A 85 -0.34 -5.07 -4.97
CA THR A 85 0.58 -6.07 -5.52
C THR A 85 0.66 -5.96 -7.04
N THR A 86 1.63 -6.63 -7.63
CA THR A 86 1.76 -6.72 -9.10
C THR A 86 0.61 -7.47 -9.77
N GLN A 87 -0.28 -8.13 -9.01
CA GLN A 87 -1.41 -8.90 -9.53
C GLN A 87 -2.78 -8.42 -9.02
N GLY A 88 -2.83 -7.30 -8.35
CA GLY A 88 -4.09 -6.72 -7.87
C GLY A 88 -3.96 -6.02 -6.53
N ILE A 89 -5.11 -5.68 -5.98
CA ILE A 89 -5.24 -4.95 -4.71
C ILE A 89 -5.94 -5.84 -3.71
N TRP A 90 -5.40 -5.90 -2.51
CA TRP A 90 -5.89 -6.74 -1.43
C TRP A 90 -6.27 -5.90 -0.21
N ALA A 91 -7.22 -6.37 0.55
CA ALA A 91 -7.59 -5.77 1.83
C ALA A 91 -7.10 -6.65 2.97
N LEU A 92 -6.46 -6.04 3.96
CA LEU A 92 -6.13 -6.68 5.21
C LEU A 92 -7.09 -6.20 6.29
N GLN A 93 -7.57 -7.14 7.08
CA GLN A 93 -8.34 -6.86 8.28
C GLN A 93 -7.52 -7.22 9.52
N ILE A 94 -7.71 -6.46 10.57
CA ILE A 94 -7.15 -6.76 11.89
C ILE A 94 -8.25 -7.44 12.70
N SER A 95 -7.97 -8.62 13.21
CA SER A 95 -8.85 -9.34 14.11
C SER A 95 -8.84 -8.73 15.52
N SER A 96 -9.74 -9.17 16.38
CA SER A 96 -9.86 -8.68 17.77
C SER A 96 -8.62 -8.93 18.63
N ASP A 97 -7.80 -9.89 18.26
CA ASP A 97 -6.52 -10.23 18.89
C ASP A 97 -5.33 -9.45 18.30
N GLY A 98 -5.61 -8.53 17.37
CA GLY A 98 -4.59 -7.67 16.76
C GLY A 98 -3.81 -8.31 15.62
N GLN A 99 -4.21 -9.49 15.16
CA GLN A 99 -3.56 -10.17 14.05
C GLN A 99 -4.13 -9.71 12.71
N TYR A 100 -3.24 -9.54 11.71
CA TYR A 100 -3.65 -9.27 10.35
C TYR A 100 -4.10 -10.53 9.63
N SER A 101 -5.10 -10.41 8.81
CA SER A 101 -5.53 -11.47 7.89
C SER A 101 -5.85 -10.89 6.51
N SER A 102 -5.44 -11.58 5.46
CA SER A 102 -5.81 -11.23 4.10
C SER A 102 -7.21 -11.74 3.78
N VAL A 103 -8.04 -10.89 3.23
CA VAL A 103 -9.42 -11.24 2.84
C VAL A 103 -9.42 -11.69 1.37
N PRO A 104 -9.66 -12.98 1.07
CA PRO A 104 -9.91 -13.43 -0.29
C PRO A 104 -11.39 -13.21 -0.67
N PRO A 105 -11.77 -12.92 -1.90
CA PRO A 105 -10.92 -12.68 -3.09
C PRO A 105 -10.22 -11.32 -3.05
N PRO A 106 -9.37 -10.98 -4.05
CA PRO A 106 -8.76 -9.66 -4.13
C PRO A 106 -9.85 -8.58 -4.13
N PHE A 107 -9.57 -7.48 -3.46
CA PHE A 107 -10.45 -6.31 -3.42
C PHE A 107 -10.67 -5.75 -4.84
N SER A 108 -9.64 -5.79 -5.66
CA SER A 108 -9.68 -5.47 -7.08
C SER A 108 -8.54 -6.14 -7.85
N ARG A 109 -8.77 -6.34 -9.15
CA ARG A 109 -7.74 -6.78 -10.10
C ARG A 109 -6.99 -5.61 -10.76
N GLU A 110 -7.33 -4.38 -10.41
CA GLU A 110 -6.54 -3.22 -10.84
C GLU A 110 -5.13 -3.32 -10.25
N VAL A 111 -4.15 -2.91 -11.04
CA VAL A 111 -2.75 -2.91 -10.63
C VAL A 111 -2.27 -1.47 -10.55
N CYS A 112 -1.58 -1.14 -9.47
CA CYS A 112 -0.91 0.14 -9.36
C CYS A 112 0.33 0.13 -10.25
N SER A 113 0.38 1.03 -11.23
CA SER A 113 1.49 1.14 -12.17
C SER A 113 2.66 1.97 -11.64
N ASN A 114 2.41 2.77 -10.60
CA ASN A 114 3.41 3.65 -10.01
C ASN A 114 3.27 3.67 -8.48
N PRO A 115 4.14 2.98 -7.73
CA PRO A 115 4.09 2.95 -6.27
C PRO A 115 4.19 4.33 -5.60
N GLU A 116 4.90 5.29 -6.23
CA GLU A 116 5.03 6.66 -5.73
C GLU A 116 3.73 7.49 -5.85
N SER A 117 2.73 6.96 -6.52
CA SER A 117 1.40 7.57 -6.62
C SER A 117 0.46 7.17 -5.49
N ILE A 118 0.79 6.16 -4.68
CA ILE A 118 -0.06 5.70 -3.58
C ILE A 118 -0.09 6.79 -2.51
N THR A 119 -1.26 7.42 -2.36
CA THR A 119 -1.43 8.58 -1.47
C THR A 119 -2.72 8.44 -0.67
N MET A 120 -2.59 8.45 0.65
CA MET A 120 -3.74 8.47 1.55
C MET A 120 -4.35 9.85 1.61
N ILE A 121 -5.68 9.88 1.62
CA ILE A 121 -6.50 11.06 1.88
C ILE A 121 -7.49 10.77 3.02
N ASP A 122 -8.25 11.76 3.44
CA ASP A 122 -9.17 11.63 4.58
C ASP A 122 -10.15 10.46 4.45
N ASN A 123 -10.66 10.19 3.25
CA ASN A 123 -11.72 9.21 3.00
C ASN A 123 -11.31 8.13 1.98
N GLY A 124 -10.02 7.97 1.68
CA GLY A 124 -9.63 7.01 0.67
C GLY A 124 -8.15 6.99 0.35
N VAL A 125 -7.83 6.29 -0.73
CA VAL A 125 -6.46 6.15 -1.23
C VAL A 125 -6.45 6.40 -2.73
N PHE A 126 -5.60 7.34 -3.17
CA PHE A 126 -5.30 7.53 -4.58
C PHE A 126 -4.16 6.64 -5.03
N PHE A 127 -4.24 6.19 -6.27
CA PHE A 127 -3.14 5.53 -6.97
C PHE A 127 -3.30 5.66 -8.48
N VAL A 128 -2.23 5.45 -9.22
CA VAL A 128 -2.23 5.42 -10.69
C VAL A 128 -2.27 3.99 -11.19
N SER A 129 -3.20 3.69 -12.09
CA SER A 129 -3.25 2.44 -12.86
C SER A 129 -3.12 2.73 -14.36
N GLU A 130 -3.06 1.68 -15.18
CA GLU A 130 -3.11 1.81 -16.64
C GLU A 130 -4.39 2.49 -17.15
N ARG A 131 -5.45 2.52 -16.36
CA ARG A 131 -6.71 3.19 -16.68
C ARG A 131 -6.70 4.68 -16.35
N GLY A 132 -5.82 5.11 -15.46
CA GLY A 132 -5.74 6.50 -15.02
C GLY A 132 -5.57 6.65 -13.51
N LEU A 133 -5.96 7.81 -13.01
CA LEU A 133 -5.97 8.09 -11.58
C LEU A 133 -7.20 7.44 -10.94
N MET A 134 -6.94 6.56 -10.01
CA MET A 134 -7.93 5.76 -9.30
C MET A 134 -8.10 6.26 -7.87
N LEU A 135 -9.30 6.13 -7.35
CA LEU A 135 -9.65 6.40 -5.96
C LEU A 135 -10.28 5.16 -5.33
N ILE A 136 -9.70 4.68 -4.25
CA ILE A 136 -10.26 3.65 -3.38
C ILE A 136 -11.01 4.34 -2.25
N THR A 137 -12.24 3.93 -2.02
CA THR A 137 -13.06 4.33 -0.87
C THR A 137 -13.73 3.11 -0.27
N ASP A 138 -14.50 3.26 0.80
CA ASP A 138 -15.33 2.19 1.38
C ASP A 138 -16.34 1.62 0.37
N ASN A 139 -16.72 2.42 -0.62
CA ASN A 139 -17.70 2.03 -1.63
C ASN A 139 -17.09 1.31 -2.84
N GLY A 140 -15.76 1.15 -2.85
CA GLY A 140 -15.04 0.47 -3.93
C GLY A 140 -14.01 1.35 -4.63
N ILE A 141 -13.64 0.96 -5.84
CA ILE A 141 -12.62 1.63 -6.65
C ILE A 141 -13.25 2.33 -7.85
N ASN A 142 -12.92 3.60 -8.03
CA ASN A 142 -13.40 4.42 -9.13
C ASN A 142 -12.24 5.09 -9.88
N CYS A 143 -12.34 5.15 -11.21
CA CYS A 143 -11.44 5.96 -12.03
C CYS A 143 -11.95 7.41 -12.05
N ILE A 144 -11.23 8.31 -11.39
CA ILE A 144 -11.64 9.73 -11.29
C ILE A 144 -11.14 10.56 -12.47
N SER A 145 -10.15 10.09 -13.21
CA SER A 145 -9.60 10.80 -14.37
C SER A 145 -10.22 10.38 -15.70
N GLU A 146 -11.31 9.63 -15.69
CA GLU A 146 -11.91 9.12 -16.93
C GLU A 146 -12.30 10.22 -17.90
N GLN A 147 -12.72 11.37 -17.37
CA GLN A 147 -13.08 12.54 -18.16
C GLN A 147 -11.87 13.36 -18.66
N LEU A 148 -10.68 13.11 -18.11
CA LEU A 148 -9.45 13.80 -18.44
C LEU A 148 -8.62 13.07 -19.50
N LYS A 149 -9.19 12.05 -20.14
CA LYS A 149 -8.54 11.31 -21.23
C LYS A 149 -8.47 12.22 -22.44
N GLY A 150 -7.27 12.51 -22.91
CA GLY A 150 -7.02 13.34 -24.07
C GLY A 150 -5.82 14.26 -23.92
N LYS A 151 -5.53 15.00 -24.96
CA LYS A 151 -4.37 15.91 -24.99
C LYS A 151 -4.66 17.15 -24.16
N PHE A 152 -3.69 17.56 -23.38
CA PHE A 152 -3.70 18.81 -22.65
C PHE A 152 -3.34 19.96 -23.62
N ASN A 153 -4.29 20.89 -23.90
CA ASN A 153 -4.06 22.19 -24.53
C ASN A 153 -2.92 22.22 -25.58
N ASP A 154 -3.12 21.65 -26.76
CA ASP A 154 -2.15 21.63 -27.87
C ASP A 154 -0.73 21.11 -27.55
N THR A 155 -0.51 20.63 -26.33
CA THR A 155 0.70 19.88 -25.98
C THR A 155 0.53 18.43 -26.45
N ASP A 156 1.60 17.83 -26.93
CA ASP A 156 1.59 16.41 -27.35
C ASP A 156 1.48 15.41 -26.19
N ILE A 157 1.34 15.91 -24.96
CA ILE A 157 1.30 15.09 -23.74
C ILE A 157 -0.14 14.77 -23.37
N ASP A 158 -0.48 13.50 -23.45
CA ASP A 158 -1.71 12.94 -22.91
C ASP A 158 -1.66 12.89 -21.38
N PHE A 159 -2.81 13.16 -20.72
CA PHE A 159 -2.89 13.14 -19.26
C PHE A 159 -2.45 11.77 -18.65
N LEU A 160 -2.84 10.66 -19.26
CA LEU A 160 -2.43 9.33 -18.81
C LEU A 160 -0.91 9.15 -18.85
N THR A 161 -0.29 9.61 -19.93
CA THR A 161 1.17 9.60 -20.06
C THR A 161 1.85 10.50 -19.03
N TYR A 162 1.24 11.63 -18.71
CA TYR A 162 1.76 12.55 -17.70
C TYR A 162 1.74 11.95 -16.30
N ILE A 163 0.64 11.29 -15.91
CA ILE A 163 0.48 10.77 -14.55
C ILE A 163 1.24 9.47 -14.29
N LYS A 164 1.62 8.73 -15.34
CA LYS A 164 2.25 7.41 -15.23
C LYS A 164 3.51 7.43 -14.34
N ASP A 165 4.32 8.49 -14.44
CA ASP A 165 5.55 8.66 -13.68
C ASP A 165 5.44 9.80 -12.65
N ALA A 166 4.23 10.23 -12.34
CA ALA A 166 4.01 11.35 -11.43
C ALA A 166 3.95 10.87 -9.98
N LYS A 167 4.50 11.68 -9.08
CA LYS A 167 4.25 11.58 -7.66
C LYS A 167 2.96 12.30 -7.32
N ILE A 168 2.18 11.72 -6.43
CA ILE A 168 0.94 12.32 -5.94
C ILE A 168 1.14 12.70 -4.48
N ALA A 169 0.70 13.90 -4.13
CA ALA A 169 0.67 14.38 -2.76
C ALA A 169 -0.69 15.01 -2.45
N TYR A 170 -1.14 14.88 -1.22
CA TYR A 170 -2.38 15.48 -0.75
C TYR A 170 -2.10 16.64 0.19
N ASP A 171 -2.65 17.79 -0.15
CA ASP A 171 -2.66 18.97 0.71
C ASP A 171 -4.00 19.02 1.47
N TYR A 172 -3.99 18.51 2.69
CA TYR A 172 -5.18 18.45 3.56
C TYR A 172 -5.71 19.84 3.94
N LYS A 173 -4.86 20.86 3.95
CA LYS A 173 -5.25 22.22 4.32
C LYS A 173 -6.12 22.88 3.26
N ASN A 174 -5.77 22.66 2.00
CA ASN A 174 -6.47 23.25 0.85
C ASN A 174 -7.38 22.21 0.15
N ASN A 175 -7.48 21.00 0.68
CA ASN A 175 -8.22 19.88 0.11
C ASN A 175 -7.90 19.70 -1.38
N SER A 176 -6.61 19.67 -1.70
CA SER A 176 -6.14 19.61 -3.09
C SER A 176 -5.11 18.52 -3.30
N ILE A 177 -5.10 17.97 -4.52
CA ILE A 177 -4.17 16.93 -4.93
C ILE A 177 -3.12 17.56 -5.84
N TRP A 178 -1.87 17.34 -5.51
CA TRP A 178 -0.73 17.75 -6.31
C TRP A 178 -0.22 16.56 -7.10
N ILE A 179 -0.17 16.70 -8.42
CA ILE A 179 0.37 15.71 -9.34
C ILE A 179 1.66 16.30 -9.94
N ILE A 180 2.79 15.72 -9.57
CA ILE A 180 4.11 16.25 -9.92
C ILE A 180 4.87 15.23 -10.76
N ASN A 181 5.07 15.53 -12.03
CA ASN A 181 5.92 14.73 -12.91
C ASN A 181 7.28 15.44 -13.09
N ARG A 182 8.31 14.90 -12.43
CA ARG A 182 9.65 15.51 -12.46
C ARG A 182 10.34 15.43 -13.83
N SER A 183 10.01 14.42 -14.63
CA SER A 183 10.60 14.26 -15.95
C SER A 183 10.14 15.32 -16.95
N LYS A 184 9.00 15.98 -16.67
CA LYS A 184 8.36 17.00 -17.49
C LYS A 184 8.56 18.43 -16.99
N LEU A 185 9.21 18.61 -15.83
CA LEU A 185 9.50 19.95 -15.27
C LEU A 185 10.81 20.56 -15.82
N ARG A 186 11.51 19.90 -16.74
CA ARG A 186 12.81 20.32 -17.27
C ARG A 186 12.78 20.86 -18.70
N GLU A 187 11.61 21.06 -19.26
CA GLU A 187 11.47 21.68 -20.58
C GLU A 187 11.01 23.15 -20.49
#